data_5af5f0d49f832a898bae49dddda9aad4
#
_entry.id   5af5f0d49f832a898bae49dddda9aad4
#
_cell.length_a   1.000
_cell.length_b   1.000
_cell.length_c   1.000
_cell.angle_alpha   90.00
_cell.angle_beta   90.00
_cell.angle_gamma   90.00
#
_symmetry.space_group_name_H-M   'P 1'
#
loop_
_entity.id
_entity.type
_entity.pdbx_description
1 polymer ?
#
loop_
_entity_poly.entity_id
_entity_poly.type
_entity_poly.pdbx_seq_one_letter_code
_entity_poly.pdbx_strand_id
1 'polypeptide(L)'
;MPRRDRISGRAATEPRLFPRLAAFSLLAVVCALLPRAASAKEERLIGWLGEVARPRAGDASQAGGDKPTGESAELAQLGYWIEPVSWYPRAFHLHNFMSHEECDRILEIARPRVRRSTVIDSVTGESKVDPIRTSEQTFLNRGTWDIVTKVEERLAVVTQLPAYHGEDMQILKYGLGQKYDAHHDVGELTSASGKQLAAEGGHRVATVLLYLTDVEEGGETAFPDSEWMTPELRKWAEGQKWSDCAEGNVAVKPRKGDGLLFWSVNNENAIDPHSMHAGCPVIRGEKWTATKWIHARPFRWTAPPPPKAPPGCDNKHELCKAWANAGECKKNPGFMLQDCKWACKACDEGFKGLVTKMQDAEKADRLRGGGAEV
;
A
#
# COMPACT_ATOMS: atom_id res chain seq x y z
N MET A 1 55.70 2.34 -47.01
CA MET A 1 57.11 2.75 -47.19
C MET A 1 57.21 4.21 -46.87
N PRO A 2 58.32 4.71 -46.26
CA PRO A 2 59.22 4.06 -45.30
C PRO A 2 59.42 4.86 -43.99
N ARG A 3 59.92 4.15 -42.98
CA ARG A 3 61.16 4.30 -42.18
C ARG A 3 61.24 5.43 -41.17
N ARG A 4 61.42 5.03 -39.91
CA ARG A 4 62.67 4.91 -39.08
C ARG A 4 63.25 6.27 -38.67
N ASP A 5 63.48 6.54 -37.36
CA ASP A 5 64.68 6.16 -36.63
C ASP A 5 64.57 6.45 -35.11
N ARG A 6 65.10 5.61 -34.37
CA ARG A 6 65.78 5.45 -33.13
C ARG A 6 66.80 6.62 -32.82
N ILE A 7 67.05 6.78 -31.51
CA ILE A 7 68.32 6.94 -30.79
C ILE A 7 67.97 7.20 -29.32
N SER A 8 68.13 6.34 -28.32
CA SER A 8 69.31 5.91 -27.53
C SER A 8 69.96 7.02 -26.71
N GLY A 9 70.03 6.84 -25.39
CA GLY A 9 70.90 7.63 -24.50
C GLY A 9 70.78 7.09 -23.05
N ARG A 10 71.76 6.27 -22.68
CA ARG A 10 72.10 5.78 -21.32
C ARG A 10 72.89 6.83 -20.54
N ALA A 11 72.71 6.82 -19.18
CA ALA A 11 73.80 6.90 -18.15
C ALA A 11 73.04 7.05 -16.78
N ALA A 12 73.10 6.16 -15.86
CA ALA A 12 74.19 5.62 -15.03
C ALA A 12 74.49 6.49 -13.79
N THR A 13 74.42 5.74 -12.62
CA THR A 13 75.18 5.87 -11.36
C THR A 13 74.65 6.87 -10.32
N GLU A 14 74.45 6.57 -9.14
CA GLU A 14 74.70 5.71 -8.00
C GLU A 14 74.40 6.46 -6.70
N PRO A 15 74.51 5.89 -5.49
CA PRO A 15 73.47 5.92 -4.45
C PRO A 15 73.90 6.80 -3.23
N ARG A 16 72.95 7.19 -2.41
CA ARG A 16 73.24 7.63 -1.01
C ARG A 16 72.21 7.23 0.01
N LEU A 17 72.68 6.38 0.92
CA LEU A 17 72.44 6.22 2.35
C LEU A 17 71.12 6.70 2.97
N PHE A 18 70.55 5.72 3.68
CA PHE A 18 69.54 5.83 4.70
C PHE A 18 69.86 6.76 5.87
N PRO A 19 68.87 7.27 6.61
CA PRO A 19 68.64 6.65 7.89
C PRO A 19 67.16 6.23 8.16
N ARG A 20 67.09 5.06 8.78
CA ARG A 20 65.89 4.56 9.48
C ARG A 20 65.51 5.50 10.60
N LEU A 21 64.23 5.94 10.67
CA LEU A 21 63.47 6.13 11.92
C LEU A 21 62.10 6.74 11.54
N ALA A 22 61.05 6.23 12.16
CA ALA A 22 59.65 6.68 12.11
C ALA A 22 58.68 5.94 11.16
N ALA A 23 58.48 4.65 11.41
CA ALA A 23 57.40 3.86 10.85
C ALA A 23 56.54 3.25 11.97
N PHE A 24 56.04 4.07 12.89
CA PHE A 24 55.11 3.60 13.93
C PHE A 24 54.10 4.69 14.39
N SER A 25 53.49 5.40 13.49
CA SER A 25 52.39 6.32 13.89
C SER A 25 51.36 6.65 12.80
N LEU A 26 51.34 5.93 11.66
CA LEU A 26 50.33 6.20 10.62
C LEU A 26 49.23 5.15 10.48
N LEU A 27 49.27 4.08 11.28
CA LEU A 27 48.20 3.03 11.21
C LEU A 27 47.01 3.29 12.12
N ALA A 28 47.09 4.26 13.04
CA ALA A 28 45.99 4.56 14.00
C ALA A 28 45.04 5.67 13.52
N VAL A 29 45.35 6.40 12.43
CA VAL A 29 44.52 7.52 11.97
C VAL A 29 43.67 7.14 10.75
N VAL A 30 43.99 6.05 10.03
CA VAL A 30 43.22 5.63 8.84
C VAL A 30 41.92 4.87 9.22
N CYS A 31 41.80 4.33 10.44
CA CYS A 31 40.56 3.69 10.91
C CYS A 31 39.46 4.65 11.38
N ALA A 32 39.73 5.96 11.45
CA ALA A 32 38.76 6.95 11.92
C ALA A 32 38.02 7.72 10.79
N LEU A 33 38.34 7.41 9.52
CA LEU A 33 37.76 8.09 8.35
C LEU A 33 36.99 7.17 7.40
N LEU A 34 36.66 5.95 7.82
CA LEU A 34 35.60 5.22 7.14
C LEU A 34 34.29 5.93 7.46
N PRO A 35 33.52 6.40 6.46
CA PRO A 35 32.18 6.87 6.74
C PRO A 35 31.48 5.72 7.42
N ARG A 36 31.05 5.92 8.66
CA ARG A 36 30.03 5.07 9.26
C ARG A 36 28.92 5.02 8.22
N ALA A 37 28.66 3.84 7.68
CA ALA A 37 27.47 3.60 6.90
C ALA A 37 26.34 4.24 7.69
N ALA A 38 25.77 5.30 7.15
CA ALA A 38 24.58 5.89 7.70
C ALA A 38 23.59 4.74 7.77
N SER A 39 23.26 4.30 8.96
CA SER A 39 22.14 3.39 9.19
C SER A 39 20.98 4.05 8.47
N ALA A 40 20.54 3.45 7.37
CA ALA A 40 19.33 3.86 6.70
C ALA A 40 18.28 3.90 7.81
N LYS A 41 17.78 5.10 8.14
CA LYS A 41 16.64 5.21 9.05
C LYS A 41 15.54 4.41 8.37
N GLU A 42 15.18 3.30 8.99
CA GLU A 42 13.97 2.57 8.61
C GLU A 42 12.82 3.56 8.58
N GLU A 43 12.35 3.90 7.39
CA GLU A 43 11.13 4.68 7.22
C GLU A 43 9.96 3.79 7.63
N ARG A 44 9.45 4.01 8.82
CA ARG A 44 8.28 3.28 9.32
C ARG A 44 7.02 4.04 8.95
N LEU A 45 6.02 3.33 8.47
CA LEU A 45 4.67 3.89 8.34
C LEU A 45 4.20 4.39 9.71
N ILE A 46 3.57 5.56 9.74
CA ILE A 46 2.99 6.12 10.97
C ILE A 46 1.99 5.10 11.53
N GLY A 47 2.25 4.64 12.76
CA GLY A 47 1.43 3.66 13.46
C GLY A 47 1.78 2.19 13.22
N TRP A 48 2.76 1.88 12.36
CA TRP A 48 3.25 0.51 12.17
C TRP A 48 4.56 0.28 12.93
N LEU A 49 4.56 -0.70 13.82
CA LEU A 49 5.71 -1.05 14.67
C LEU A 49 6.56 -2.20 14.12
N GLY A 50 6.26 -2.69 12.90
CA GLY A 50 6.97 -3.81 12.29
C GLY A 50 6.41 -5.18 12.73
N GLU A 51 5.23 -5.20 13.33
CA GLU A 51 4.58 -6.43 13.71
C GLU A 51 4.06 -7.17 12.48
N VAL A 52 4.47 -8.41 12.32
CA VAL A 52 3.76 -9.36 11.48
C VAL A 52 2.60 -9.87 12.32
N ALA A 53 1.41 -9.30 12.13
CA ALA A 53 0.21 -9.73 12.83
C ALA A 53 -0.23 -11.11 12.29
N ARG A 54 0.48 -12.16 12.67
CA ARG A 54 -0.05 -13.53 12.57
C ARG A 54 -0.98 -13.73 13.76
N PRO A 55 -2.29 -13.99 13.56
CA PRO A 55 -3.12 -14.46 14.64
C PRO A 55 -2.50 -15.78 15.15
N ARG A 56 -1.91 -15.77 16.33
CA ARG A 56 -1.57 -17.03 17.00
C ARG A 56 -2.88 -17.73 17.30
N ALA A 57 -2.98 -19.01 16.92
CA ALA A 57 -4.09 -19.84 17.34
C ALA A 57 -4.15 -19.79 18.88
N GLY A 58 -5.11 -19.04 19.43
CA GLY A 58 -5.30 -18.84 20.87
C GLY A 58 -5.33 -17.40 21.38
N ASP A 59 -4.89 -16.38 20.60
CA ASP A 59 -4.79 -14.98 21.09
C ASP A 59 -6.08 -14.14 20.98
N ALA A 60 -7.20 -14.73 20.57
CA ALA A 60 -8.48 -14.02 20.50
C ALA A 60 -9.04 -13.53 21.85
N SER A 61 -8.37 -13.80 22.97
CA SER A 61 -8.92 -13.54 24.31
C SER A 61 -8.24 -12.40 25.10
N GLN A 62 -7.19 -11.73 24.58
CA GLN A 62 -6.41 -10.75 25.36
C GLN A 62 -6.28 -9.34 24.77
N ALA A 63 -6.89 -9.03 23.64
CA ALA A 63 -6.97 -7.65 23.18
C ALA A 63 -8.16 -6.97 23.86
N GLY A 64 -7.91 -6.22 24.92
CA GLY A 64 -8.88 -5.32 25.59
C GLY A 64 -9.20 -4.08 24.75
N GLY A 65 -9.50 -4.26 23.46
CA GLY A 65 -9.98 -3.23 22.54
C GLY A 65 -11.46 -3.45 22.25
N ASP A 66 -12.16 -2.39 21.85
CA ASP A 66 -13.56 -2.48 21.38
C ASP A 66 -13.67 -3.60 20.34
N LYS A 67 -14.71 -4.43 20.46
CA LYS A 67 -14.95 -5.50 19.47
C LYS A 67 -14.99 -4.89 18.07
N PRO A 68 -14.26 -5.46 17.09
CA PRO A 68 -14.30 -4.96 15.72
C PRO A 68 -15.73 -5.00 15.20
N THR A 69 -16.14 -3.98 14.45
CA THR A 69 -17.48 -3.84 13.86
C THR A 69 -17.37 -3.61 12.36
N GLY A 70 -18.42 -3.94 11.61
CA GLY A 70 -18.46 -3.77 10.15
C GLY A 70 -17.40 -4.61 9.46
N GLU A 71 -16.76 -4.04 8.43
CA GLU A 71 -15.77 -4.71 7.57
C GLU A 71 -14.56 -5.24 8.35
N SER A 72 -14.17 -4.58 9.44
CA SER A 72 -13.09 -5.06 10.32
C SER A 72 -13.45 -6.37 11.03
N ALA A 73 -14.72 -6.53 11.41
CA ALA A 73 -15.21 -7.77 12.01
C ALA A 73 -15.26 -8.90 10.97
N GLU A 74 -15.65 -8.61 9.74
CA GLU A 74 -15.64 -9.58 8.63
C GLU A 74 -14.22 -10.06 8.32
N LEU A 75 -13.25 -9.15 8.22
CA LEU A 75 -11.84 -9.51 8.03
C LEU A 75 -11.32 -10.44 9.13
N ALA A 76 -11.68 -10.16 10.38
CA ALA A 76 -11.30 -11.03 11.51
C ALA A 76 -11.93 -12.43 11.39
N GLN A 77 -13.18 -12.56 10.92
CA GLN A 77 -13.83 -13.85 10.69
C GLN A 77 -13.20 -14.66 9.55
N LEU A 78 -12.67 -13.99 8.53
CA LEU A 78 -11.93 -14.62 7.42
C LEU A 78 -10.54 -15.12 7.84
N GLY A 79 -10.05 -14.77 9.03
CA GLY A 79 -8.68 -15.03 9.44
C GLY A 79 -7.69 -14.19 8.62
N TYR A 80 -8.09 -12.98 8.24
CA TYR A 80 -7.28 -12.03 7.51
C TYR A 80 -6.04 -11.63 8.28
N TRP A 81 -4.90 -11.56 7.57
CA TRP A 81 -3.66 -10.98 8.08
C TRP A 81 -2.83 -10.39 6.95
N ILE A 82 -1.92 -9.49 7.29
CA ILE A 82 -1.06 -8.80 6.32
C ILE A 82 0.38 -9.26 6.50
N GLU A 83 1.03 -9.58 5.38
CA GLU A 83 2.46 -9.90 5.32
C GLU A 83 3.18 -8.84 4.47
N PRO A 84 4.09 -8.03 5.04
CA PRO A 84 4.93 -7.16 4.24
C PRO A 84 5.95 -8.00 3.47
N VAL A 85 5.90 -7.94 2.13
CA VAL A 85 6.77 -8.74 1.25
C VAL A 85 7.97 -7.95 0.76
N SER A 86 7.83 -6.63 0.62
CA SER A 86 8.89 -5.70 0.22
C SER A 86 8.66 -4.32 0.83
N TRP A 87 9.74 -3.54 0.99
CA TRP A 87 9.68 -2.14 1.38
C TRP A 87 9.89 -1.19 0.21
N TYR A 88 10.49 -1.66 -0.88
CA TYR A 88 10.71 -0.95 -2.13
C TYR A 88 10.29 -1.85 -3.32
N PRO A 89 9.05 -1.63 -3.86
CA PRO A 89 7.99 -0.77 -3.36
C PRO A 89 7.42 -1.29 -2.02
N ARG A 90 6.66 -0.44 -1.32
CA ARG A 90 5.89 -0.89 -0.17
C ARG A 90 4.81 -1.86 -0.65
N ALA A 91 5.07 -3.16 -0.53
CA ALA A 91 4.20 -4.22 -1.01
C ALA A 91 3.81 -5.18 0.12
N PHE A 92 2.54 -5.55 0.17
CA PHE A 92 1.93 -6.33 1.24
C PHE A 92 1.05 -7.42 0.66
N HIS A 93 1.28 -8.66 1.09
CA HIS A 93 0.40 -9.78 0.78
C HIS A 93 -0.76 -9.79 1.80
N LEU A 94 -1.96 -9.71 1.29
CA LEU A 94 -3.22 -9.68 2.05
C LEU A 94 -3.79 -11.09 2.06
N HIS A 95 -3.53 -11.86 3.11
CA HIS A 95 -4.00 -13.24 3.21
C HIS A 95 -5.47 -13.28 3.64
N ASN A 96 -6.26 -14.13 3.00
CA ASN A 96 -7.68 -14.32 3.28
C ASN A 96 -8.49 -13.01 3.28
N PHE A 97 -8.18 -12.13 2.34
CA PHE A 97 -8.86 -10.83 2.23
C PHE A 97 -10.32 -10.95 1.78
N MET A 98 -10.61 -11.95 0.96
CA MET A 98 -11.95 -12.26 0.47
C MET A 98 -12.33 -13.71 0.81
N SER A 99 -13.62 -13.97 1.02
CA SER A 99 -14.11 -15.35 1.04
C SER A 99 -14.11 -15.95 -0.36
N HIS A 100 -14.11 -17.28 -0.44
CA HIS A 100 -14.21 -17.98 -1.72
C HIS A 100 -15.56 -17.70 -2.43
N GLU A 101 -16.63 -17.55 -1.66
CA GLU A 101 -17.97 -17.21 -2.15
C GLU A 101 -18.00 -15.80 -2.75
N GLU A 102 -17.31 -14.84 -2.12
CA GLU A 102 -17.17 -13.47 -2.67
C GLU A 102 -16.42 -13.48 -4.00
N CYS A 103 -15.34 -14.26 -4.10
CA CYS A 103 -14.60 -14.46 -5.35
C CYS A 103 -15.52 -15.07 -6.44
N ASP A 104 -16.25 -16.14 -6.11
CA ASP A 104 -17.15 -16.81 -7.04
C ASP A 104 -18.25 -15.86 -7.52
N ARG A 105 -18.81 -15.06 -6.64
CA ARG A 105 -19.84 -14.08 -7.00
C ARG A 105 -19.33 -13.02 -7.99
N ILE A 106 -18.11 -12.51 -7.78
CA ILE A 106 -17.48 -11.59 -8.74
C ILE A 106 -17.24 -12.29 -10.08
N LEU A 107 -16.76 -13.54 -10.07
CA LEU A 107 -16.54 -14.32 -11.28
C LEU A 107 -17.84 -14.58 -12.08
N GLU A 108 -18.95 -14.90 -11.41
CA GLU A 108 -20.26 -15.07 -12.07
C GLU A 108 -20.67 -13.80 -12.84
N ILE A 109 -20.46 -12.63 -12.23
CA ILE A 109 -20.77 -11.36 -12.86
C ILE A 109 -19.83 -11.07 -14.03
N ALA A 110 -18.54 -11.37 -13.90
CA ALA A 110 -17.51 -10.97 -14.86
C ALA A 110 -17.41 -11.89 -16.09
N ARG A 111 -17.54 -13.21 -15.92
CA ARG A 111 -17.33 -14.22 -16.98
C ARG A 111 -18.05 -13.91 -18.30
N PRO A 112 -19.34 -13.54 -18.34
CA PRO A 112 -20.02 -13.24 -19.60
C PRO A 112 -19.63 -11.90 -20.23
N ARG A 113 -18.81 -11.08 -19.56
CA ARG A 113 -18.52 -9.69 -19.92
C ARG A 113 -17.09 -9.45 -20.41
N VAL A 114 -16.17 -10.40 -20.17
CA VAL A 114 -14.75 -10.22 -20.56
C VAL A 114 -14.57 -10.10 -22.07
N ARG A 115 -13.65 -9.23 -22.45
CA ARG A 115 -13.20 -8.96 -23.83
C ARG A 115 -11.70 -8.83 -23.83
N ARG A 116 -11.07 -8.93 -24.98
CA ARG A 116 -9.61 -8.74 -25.14
C ARG A 116 -9.17 -7.44 -24.44
N SER A 117 -8.12 -7.54 -23.63
CA SER A 117 -7.56 -6.37 -22.94
C SER A 117 -6.87 -5.43 -23.92
N THR A 118 -6.88 -4.15 -23.58
CA THR A 118 -6.17 -3.08 -24.26
C THR A 118 -5.19 -2.40 -23.30
N VAL A 119 -4.23 -1.69 -23.87
CA VAL A 119 -3.33 -0.77 -23.14
C VAL A 119 -3.58 0.66 -23.60
N ILE A 120 -3.27 1.62 -22.76
CA ILE A 120 -3.33 3.03 -23.14
C ILE A 120 -1.99 3.41 -23.77
N ASP A 121 -2.05 3.92 -24.99
CA ASP A 121 -0.88 4.48 -25.66
C ASP A 121 -0.43 5.75 -24.93
N SER A 122 0.84 5.79 -24.51
CA SER A 122 1.37 6.91 -23.71
C SER A 122 1.45 8.22 -24.50
N VAL A 123 1.54 8.15 -25.82
CA VAL A 123 1.67 9.31 -26.71
C VAL A 123 0.31 9.88 -27.11
N THR A 124 -0.59 9.00 -27.53
CA THR A 124 -1.92 9.41 -28.05
C THR A 124 -2.99 9.45 -26.97
N GLY A 125 -2.82 8.67 -25.88
CA GLY A 125 -3.85 8.47 -24.85
C GLY A 125 -4.97 7.51 -25.30
N GLU A 126 -4.88 6.93 -26.51
CA GLU A 126 -5.88 6.03 -27.05
C GLU A 126 -5.68 4.57 -26.56
N SER A 127 -6.78 3.85 -26.51
CA SER A 127 -6.78 2.43 -26.13
C SER A 127 -6.48 1.55 -27.35
N LYS A 128 -5.44 0.70 -27.26
CA LYS A 128 -5.04 -0.25 -28.32
C LYS A 128 -4.82 -1.65 -27.80
N VAL A 129 -5.01 -2.66 -28.66
CA VAL A 129 -4.56 -4.04 -28.37
C VAL A 129 -3.05 -4.08 -28.58
N ASP A 130 -2.34 -4.66 -27.61
CA ASP A 130 -0.88 -4.73 -27.63
C ASP A 130 -0.41 -6.11 -27.15
N PRO A 131 0.65 -6.70 -27.74
CA PRO A 131 1.18 -8.00 -27.34
C PRO A 131 1.80 -8.00 -25.92
N ILE A 132 2.14 -6.85 -25.36
CA ILE A 132 2.63 -6.76 -23.98
C ILE A 132 1.56 -7.16 -22.94
N ARG A 133 0.26 -7.12 -23.32
CA ARG A 133 -0.86 -7.52 -22.48
C ARG A 133 -1.79 -8.45 -23.23
N THR A 134 -1.76 -9.73 -22.88
CA THR A 134 -2.49 -10.77 -23.63
C THR A 134 -3.77 -11.25 -22.95
N SER A 135 -4.14 -10.68 -21.80
CA SER A 135 -5.34 -10.99 -21.02
C SER A 135 -6.66 -10.61 -21.69
N GLU A 136 -7.76 -11.03 -21.08
CA GLU A 136 -9.11 -10.52 -21.29
C GLU A 136 -9.52 -9.67 -20.08
N GLN A 137 -10.43 -8.70 -20.26
CA GLN A 137 -10.87 -7.80 -19.21
C GLN A 137 -12.33 -7.44 -19.28
N THR A 138 -12.86 -7.00 -18.15
CA THR A 138 -14.11 -6.23 -18.02
C THR A 138 -13.99 -5.29 -16.82
N PHE A 139 -14.87 -4.28 -16.75
CA PHE A 139 -14.97 -3.39 -15.61
C PHE A 139 -16.30 -3.59 -14.90
N LEU A 140 -16.25 -3.67 -13.57
CA LEU A 140 -17.42 -3.64 -12.72
C LEU A 140 -17.51 -2.26 -12.08
N ASN A 141 -18.51 -1.48 -12.52
CA ASN A 141 -18.66 -0.08 -12.11
C ASN A 141 -18.99 0.01 -10.62
N ARG A 142 -18.39 0.99 -9.96
CA ARG A 142 -18.65 1.32 -8.56
C ARG A 142 -20.15 1.55 -8.31
N GLY A 143 -20.65 1.06 -7.18
CA GLY A 143 -22.02 1.25 -6.76
C GLY A 143 -23.08 0.49 -7.58
N THR A 144 -22.67 -0.32 -8.57
CA THR A 144 -23.60 -1.13 -9.38
C THR A 144 -23.88 -2.50 -8.77
N TRP A 145 -22.90 -3.06 -8.07
CA TRP A 145 -22.97 -4.41 -7.51
C TRP A 145 -22.63 -4.36 -6.03
N ASP A 146 -23.53 -4.88 -5.17
CA ASP A 146 -23.35 -4.89 -3.71
C ASP A 146 -22.03 -5.55 -3.31
N ILE A 147 -21.68 -6.68 -3.97
CA ILE A 147 -20.42 -7.38 -3.67
C ILE A 147 -19.19 -6.51 -3.99
N VAL A 148 -19.22 -5.73 -5.07
CA VAL A 148 -18.13 -4.82 -5.44
C VAL A 148 -18.03 -3.70 -4.40
N THR A 149 -19.16 -3.10 -4.04
CA THR A 149 -19.22 -2.04 -3.02
C THR A 149 -18.68 -2.54 -1.68
N LYS A 150 -19.07 -3.73 -1.24
CA LYS A 150 -18.58 -4.36 -0.01
C LYS A 150 -17.06 -4.55 -0.02
N VAL A 151 -16.51 -5.05 -1.13
CA VAL A 151 -15.06 -5.24 -1.26
C VAL A 151 -14.34 -3.89 -1.28
N GLU A 152 -14.89 -2.86 -1.95
CA GLU A 152 -14.32 -1.51 -1.99
C GLU A 152 -14.29 -0.83 -0.62
N GLU A 153 -15.32 -1.00 0.20
CA GLU A 153 -15.38 -0.51 1.58
C GLU A 153 -14.32 -1.20 2.46
N ARG A 154 -14.15 -2.51 2.29
CA ARG A 154 -13.11 -3.28 2.96
C ARG A 154 -11.69 -2.84 2.53
N LEU A 155 -11.49 -2.57 1.24
CA LEU A 155 -10.24 -2.00 0.73
C LEU A 155 -9.94 -0.63 1.34
N ALA A 156 -10.96 0.22 1.53
CA ALA A 156 -10.79 1.51 2.18
C ALA A 156 -10.32 1.39 3.64
N VAL A 157 -10.74 0.34 4.36
CA VAL A 157 -10.25 0.05 5.71
C VAL A 157 -8.76 -0.33 5.69
N VAL A 158 -8.36 -1.21 4.78
CA VAL A 158 -6.97 -1.71 4.73
C VAL A 158 -6.00 -0.67 4.19
N THR A 159 -6.37 0.06 3.15
CA THR A 159 -5.51 1.07 2.52
C THR A 159 -5.52 2.41 3.23
N GLN A 160 -6.49 2.65 4.12
CA GLN A 160 -6.78 3.94 4.75
C GLN A 160 -7.08 5.05 3.73
N LEU A 161 -7.49 4.66 2.51
CA LEU A 161 -7.92 5.56 1.45
C LEU A 161 -9.42 5.37 1.19
N PRO A 162 -10.18 6.47 1.04
CA PRO A 162 -11.62 6.38 0.84
C PRO A 162 -11.97 5.59 -0.43
N ALA A 163 -13.02 4.77 -0.41
CA ALA A 163 -13.45 3.95 -1.54
C ALA A 163 -13.71 4.78 -2.83
N TYR A 164 -14.14 6.03 -2.68
CA TYR A 164 -14.38 6.94 -3.82
C TYR A 164 -13.10 7.48 -4.48
N HIS A 165 -11.91 7.19 -3.94
CA HIS A 165 -10.62 7.42 -4.61
C HIS A 165 -10.30 6.32 -5.63
N GLY A 166 -11.00 5.18 -5.58
CA GLY A 166 -10.75 4.06 -6.46
C GLY A 166 -11.39 4.21 -7.85
N GLU A 167 -10.77 3.66 -8.88
CA GLU A 167 -11.38 3.44 -10.20
C GLU A 167 -12.45 2.35 -10.12
N ASP A 168 -13.20 2.12 -11.22
CA ASP A 168 -14.02 0.94 -11.35
C ASP A 168 -13.16 -0.32 -11.22
N MET A 169 -13.72 -1.40 -10.66
CA MET A 169 -12.97 -2.63 -10.44
C MET A 169 -12.72 -3.34 -11.77
N GLN A 170 -11.44 -3.45 -12.18
CA GLN A 170 -11.07 -4.16 -13.40
C GLN A 170 -10.90 -5.65 -13.11
N ILE A 171 -11.70 -6.48 -13.78
CA ILE A 171 -11.55 -7.93 -13.73
C ILE A 171 -10.72 -8.37 -14.92
N LEU A 172 -9.68 -9.15 -14.64
CA LEU A 172 -8.74 -9.68 -15.62
C LEU A 172 -8.77 -11.20 -15.62
N LYS A 173 -8.72 -11.76 -16.82
CA LYS A 173 -8.59 -13.19 -17.06
C LYS A 173 -7.33 -13.48 -17.87
N TYR A 174 -6.55 -14.44 -17.42
CA TYR A 174 -5.37 -14.95 -18.11
C TYR A 174 -5.50 -16.45 -18.29
N GLY A 175 -5.54 -16.89 -19.54
CA GLY A 175 -5.44 -18.30 -19.94
C GLY A 175 -3.97 -18.72 -20.10
N LEU A 176 -3.76 -19.95 -20.57
CA LEU A 176 -2.42 -20.53 -20.78
C LEU A 176 -1.53 -19.61 -21.64
N GLY A 177 -0.33 -19.36 -21.18
CA GLY A 177 0.67 -18.50 -21.81
C GLY A 177 0.34 -17.01 -21.78
N GLN A 178 -0.82 -16.61 -21.31
CA GLN A 178 -1.19 -15.20 -21.22
C GLN A 178 -0.49 -14.53 -20.05
N LYS A 179 -0.12 -13.26 -20.27
CA LYS A 179 0.74 -12.48 -19.39
C LYS A 179 0.42 -10.99 -19.48
N TYR A 180 1.06 -10.23 -18.61
CA TYR A 180 1.24 -8.80 -18.75
C TYR A 180 2.69 -8.46 -18.45
N ASP A 181 3.42 -7.93 -19.43
CA ASP A 181 4.84 -7.60 -19.30
C ASP A 181 5.07 -6.53 -18.23
N ALA A 182 6.32 -6.39 -17.79
CA ALA A 182 6.68 -5.45 -16.72
C ALA A 182 6.28 -4.01 -17.08
N HIS A 183 5.58 -3.36 -16.16
CA HIS A 183 5.05 -2.01 -16.33
C HIS A 183 4.87 -1.32 -14.98
N HIS A 184 4.69 -0.01 -15.01
CA HIS A 184 4.20 0.77 -13.88
C HIS A 184 2.71 1.06 -14.07
N ASP A 185 1.96 1.06 -12.97
CA ASP A 185 0.56 1.51 -12.98
C ASP A 185 0.42 3.04 -13.01
N VAL A 186 1.52 3.74 -12.85
CA VAL A 186 1.62 5.21 -12.86
C VAL A 186 2.36 5.64 -14.12
N GLY A 187 1.81 6.60 -14.85
CA GLY A 187 2.50 7.26 -15.96
C GLY A 187 3.06 8.62 -15.53
N GLU A 188 4.06 9.11 -16.27
CA GLU A 188 4.53 10.47 -16.09
C GLU A 188 3.38 11.46 -16.33
N LEU A 189 3.19 12.43 -15.44
CA LEU A 189 2.14 13.46 -15.57
C LEU A 189 2.28 14.35 -16.81
N THR A 190 3.44 14.35 -17.43
CA THR A 190 3.74 15.04 -18.69
C THR A 190 3.17 14.33 -19.91
N SER A 191 2.94 13.02 -19.83
CA SER A 191 2.32 12.25 -20.92
C SER A 191 0.84 12.59 -21.09
N ALA A 192 0.25 12.24 -22.24
CA ALA A 192 -1.18 12.46 -22.48
C ALA A 192 -2.07 11.72 -21.48
N SER A 193 -1.78 10.44 -21.25
CA SER A 193 -2.49 9.61 -20.26
C SER A 193 -2.29 10.11 -18.82
N GLY A 194 -1.07 10.55 -18.48
CA GLY A 194 -0.78 11.09 -17.15
C GLY A 194 -1.50 12.40 -16.88
N LYS A 195 -1.62 13.28 -17.87
CA LYS A 195 -2.42 14.53 -17.75
C LYS A 195 -3.89 14.24 -17.52
N GLN A 196 -4.44 13.25 -18.21
CA GLN A 196 -5.82 12.82 -18.01
C GLN A 196 -6.02 12.30 -16.59
N LEU A 197 -5.17 11.39 -16.11
CA LEU A 197 -5.24 10.86 -14.74
C LEU A 197 -5.09 11.97 -13.70
N ALA A 198 -4.18 12.93 -13.93
CA ALA A 198 -4.01 14.09 -13.06
C ALA A 198 -5.28 14.92 -12.92
N ALA A 199 -6.04 15.09 -14.00
CA ALA A 199 -7.32 15.81 -13.99
C ALA A 199 -8.43 15.02 -13.26
N GLU A 200 -8.41 13.69 -13.34
CA GLU A 200 -9.46 12.79 -12.86
C GLU A 200 -9.29 12.32 -11.41
N GLY A 201 -8.15 12.55 -10.75
CA GLY A 201 -7.91 12.10 -9.37
C GLY A 201 -6.44 12.15 -8.94
N GLY A 202 -5.55 12.57 -9.82
CA GLY A 202 -4.11 12.53 -9.57
C GLY A 202 -3.49 11.18 -9.90
N HIS A 203 -2.31 10.91 -9.37
CA HIS A 203 -1.66 9.61 -9.54
C HIS A 203 -2.49 8.47 -8.94
N ARG A 204 -2.36 7.28 -9.53
CA ARG A 204 -2.67 6.02 -8.88
C ARG A 204 -1.63 5.79 -7.80
N VAL A 205 -1.93 6.14 -6.55
CA VAL A 205 -0.97 6.05 -5.44
C VAL A 205 -0.80 4.62 -4.93
N ALA A 206 -1.82 3.79 -5.09
CA ALA A 206 -1.80 2.39 -4.69
C ALA A 206 -2.58 1.51 -5.66
N THR A 207 -2.15 0.28 -5.79
CA THR A 207 -2.84 -0.79 -6.51
C THR A 207 -3.14 -1.94 -5.56
N VAL A 208 -4.35 -2.45 -5.60
CA VAL A 208 -4.70 -3.72 -4.96
C VAL A 208 -5.12 -4.71 -6.02
N LEU A 209 -4.41 -5.82 -6.08
CA LEU A 209 -4.67 -6.94 -6.97
C LEU A 209 -5.26 -8.08 -6.14
N LEU A 210 -6.54 -8.40 -6.32
CA LEU A 210 -7.22 -9.47 -5.62
C LEU A 210 -7.23 -10.72 -6.50
N TYR A 211 -6.88 -11.87 -5.95
CA TYR A 211 -6.85 -13.14 -6.67
C TYR A 211 -8.18 -13.87 -6.51
N LEU A 212 -8.88 -14.10 -7.61
CA LEU A 212 -10.21 -14.72 -7.63
C LEU A 212 -10.18 -16.23 -7.87
N THR A 213 -9.03 -16.74 -8.30
CA THR A 213 -8.80 -18.19 -8.52
C THR A 213 -7.43 -18.59 -8.01
N ASP A 214 -7.29 -19.86 -7.65
CA ASP A 214 -5.99 -20.50 -7.53
C ASP A 214 -5.41 -20.72 -8.92
N VAL A 215 -4.07 -20.65 -9.03
CA VAL A 215 -3.34 -21.00 -10.26
C VAL A 215 -2.38 -22.12 -9.93
N GLU A 216 -2.43 -23.19 -10.72
CA GLU A 216 -1.64 -24.38 -10.44
C GLU A 216 -0.14 -24.17 -10.68
N GLU A 217 0.22 -23.40 -11.74
CA GLU A 217 1.63 -23.10 -12.06
C GLU A 217 1.73 -21.80 -12.88
N GLY A 218 2.70 -20.96 -12.54
CA GLY A 218 2.87 -19.65 -13.14
C GLY A 218 1.87 -18.62 -12.62
N GLY A 219 1.68 -17.55 -13.38
CA GLY A 219 0.70 -16.51 -13.08
C GLY A 219 1.04 -15.65 -11.86
N GLU A 220 2.25 -15.72 -11.34
CA GLU A 220 2.70 -14.89 -10.22
C GLU A 220 2.61 -13.39 -10.59
N THR A 221 2.54 -12.55 -9.58
CA THR A 221 2.81 -11.12 -9.72
C THR A 221 4.21 -10.86 -9.22
N ALA A 222 5.13 -10.46 -10.11
CA ALA A 222 6.54 -10.30 -9.82
C ALA A 222 6.97 -8.84 -9.90
N PHE A 223 7.92 -8.45 -9.04
CA PHE A 223 8.54 -7.11 -8.98
C PHE A 223 10.04 -7.25 -9.28
N PRO A 224 10.48 -7.02 -10.52
CA PRO A 224 11.87 -7.29 -10.95
C PRO A 224 12.90 -6.37 -10.31
N ASP A 225 12.51 -5.15 -9.93
CA ASP A 225 13.40 -4.12 -9.37
C ASP A 225 13.27 -4.01 -7.84
N SER A 226 12.80 -5.07 -7.18
CA SER A 226 12.42 -5.08 -5.77
C SER A 226 13.28 -6.04 -4.95
N GLU A 227 13.32 -5.82 -3.64
CA GLU A 227 13.98 -6.71 -2.68
C GLU A 227 12.99 -7.22 -1.64
N TRP A 228 13.20 -8.47 -1.20
CA TRP A 228 12.40 -9.05 -0.12
C TRP A 228 12.59 -8.26 1.18
N MET A 229 11.50 -8.08 1.90
CA MET A 229 11.45 -7.29 3.14
C MET A 229 12.48 -7.73 4.17
N THR A 230 12.76 -9.04 4.27
CA THR A 230 13.72 -9.60 5.22
C THR A 230 14.54 -10.72 4.59
N PRO A 231 15.76 -11.00 5.13
CA PRO A 231 16.57 -12.15 4.71
C PRO A 231 15.84 -13.49 4.85
N GLU A 232 14.97 -13.65 5.85
CA GLU A 232 14.18 -14.86 6.09
C GLU A 232 13.14 -15.08 5.00
N LEU A 233 12.45 -14.02 4.56
CA LEU A 233 11.52 -14.07 3.42
C LEU A 233 12.24 -14.41 2.13
N ARG A 234 13.40 -13.82 1.89
CA ARG A 234 14.26 -14.15 0.76
C ARG A 234 14.64 -15.62 0.76
N LYS A 235 15.15 -16.11 1.89
CA LYS A 235 15.53 -17.53 2.04
C LYS A 235 14.33 -18.46 1.87
N TRP A 236 13.15 -18.08 2.38
CA TRP A 236 11.91 -18.82 2.15
C TRP A 236 11.58 -18.88 0.65
N ALA A 237 11.70 -17.74 -0.06
CA ALA A 237 11.42 -17.64 -1.49
C ALA A 237 12.37 -18.50 -2.33
N GLU A 238 13.67 -18.56 -1.99
CA GLU A 238 14.67 -19.42 -2.63
C GLU A 238 14.32 -20.92 -2.54
N GLY A 239 13.54 -21.32 -1.53
CA GLY A 239 13.03 -22.68 -1.36
C GLY A 239 11.71 -22.98 -2.08
N GLN A 240 11.12 -22.01 -2.76
CA GLN A 240 9.85 -22.19 -3.47
C GLN A 240 10.07 -22.53 -4.94
N LYS A 241 9.09 -23.19 -5.55
CA LYS A 241 9.05 -23.37 -7.01
C LYS A 241 8.39 -22.13 -7.63
N TRP A 242 9.11 -21.38 -8.42
CA TRP A 242 8.65 -20.23 -9.20
C TRP A 242 8.64 -20.55 -10.70
N SER A 243 7.91 -19.76 -11.48
CA SER A 243 8.10 -19.71 -12.94
C SER A 243 9.37 -18.93 -13.28
N ASP A 244 9.92 -19.14 -14.49
CA ASP A 244 11.11 -18.40 -14.97
C ASP A 244 10.95 -16.88 -14.86
N CYS A 245 9.72 -16.38 -15.00
CA CYS A 245 9.39 -14.96 -14.88
C CYS A 245 9.50 -14.43 -13.44
N ALA A 246 9.20 -15.27 -12.47
CA ALA A 246 9.19 -14.89 -11.05
C ALA A 246 10.49 -15.30 -10.31
N GLU A 247 11.29 -16.18 -10.89
CA GLU A 247 12.53 -16.69 -10.29
C GLU A 247 13.50 -15.56 -9.98
N GLY A 248 14.01 -15.52 -8.76
CA GLY A 248 14.93 -14.50 -8.27
C GLY A 248 14.31 -13.14 -7.95
N ASN A 249 13.04 -12.93 -8.23
CA ASN A 249 12.33 -11.68 -7.98
C ASN A 249 11.48 -11.74 -6.70
N VAL A 250 11.11 -10.59 -6.16
CA VAL A 250 9.98 -10.51 -5.21
C VAL A 250 8.71 -10.87 -5.98
N ALA A 251 8.02 -11.91 -5.54
CA ALA A 251 6.84 -12.39 -6.26
C ALA A 251 5.79 -12.97 -5.32
N VAL A 252 4.52 -12.85 -5.71
CA VAL A 252 3.37 -13.40 -4.98
C VAL A 252 2.62 -14.35 -5.89
N LYS A 253 2.39 -15.58 -5.40
CA LYS A 253 1.58 -16.59 -6.09
C LYS A 253 0.09 -16.26 -5.94
N PRO A 254 -0.69 -16.37 -7.02
CA PRO A 254 -2.13 -16.19 -6.93
C PRO A 254 -2.77 -17.32 -6.10
N ARG A 255 -3.48 -16.91 -5.05
CA ARG A 255 -4.34 -17.78 -4.24
C ARG A 255 -5.72 -17.17 -4.14
N LYS A 256 -6.75 -17.96 -4.37
CA LYS A 256 -8.14 -17.50 -4.28
C LYS A 256 -8.43 -16.92 -2.90
N GLY A 257 -8.92 -15.70 -2.85
CA GLY A 257 -9.22 -14.97 -1.63
C GLY A 257 -8.10 -14.09 -1.10
N ASP A 258 -6.87 -14.29 -1.56
CA ASP A 258 -5.74 -13.41 -1.20
C ASP A 258 -5.70 -12.14 -2.06
N GLY A 259 -4.92 -11.18 -1.64
CA GLY A 259 -4.65 -9.95 -2.38
C GLY A 259 -3.20 -9.50 -2.27
N LEU A 260 -2.83 -8.60 -3.14
CA LEU A 260 -1.53 -7.93 -3.15
C LEU A 260 -1.77 -6.42 -3.22
N LEU A 261 -1.41 -5.72 -2.15
CA LEU A 261 -1.39 -4.25 -2.09
C LEU A 261 0.04 -3.78 -2.35
N PHE A 262 0.23 -2.84 -3.25
CA PHE A 262 1.50 -2.14 -3.40
C PHE A 262 1.29 -0.66 -3.71
N TRP A 263 2.27 0.16 -3.26
CA TRP A 263 2.26 1.59 -3.48
C TRP A 263 3.09 1.94 -4.71
N SER A 264 2.50 2.71 -5.61
CA SER A 264 3.13 3.13 -6.86
C SER A 264 3.96 4.41 -6.71
N VAL A 265 3.83 5.09 -5.59
CA VAL A 265 4.54 6.33 -5.26
C VAL A 265 5.22 6.22 -3.91
N ASN A 266 6.33 6.93 -3.76
CA ASN A 266 7.02 7.07 -2.49
C ASN A 266 6.34 8.11 -1.56
N ASN A 267 6.94 8.37 -0.39
CA ASN A 267 6.40 9.32 0.60
C ASN A 267 6.40 10.79 0.10
N GLU A 268 7.19 11.09 -0.93
CA GLU A 268 7.29 12.39 -1.56
C GLU A 268 6.29 12.55 -2.73
N ASN A 269 5.43 11.54 -2.93
CA ASN A 269 4.50 11.44 -4.06
C ASN A 269 5.19 11.41 -5.44
N ALA A 270 6.46 11.01 -5.47
CA ALA A 270 7.18 10.69 -6.70
C ALA A 270 6.94 9.21 -7.06
N ILE A 271 7.01 8.87 -8.36
CA ILE A 271 6.89 7.49 -8.82
C ILE A 271 7.98 6.64 -8.16
N ASP A 272 7.61 5.56 -7.52
CA ASP A 272 8.55 4.58 -6.99
C ASP A 272 9.02 3.66 -8.12
N PRO A 273 10.29 3.71 -8.53
CA PRO A 273 10.80 2.87 -9.62
C PRO A 273 10.67 1.38 -9.31
N HIS A 274 10.74 0.99 -8.04
CA HIS A 274 10.59 -0.40 -7.62
C HIS A 274 9.15 -0.93 -7.75
N SER A 275 8.17 -0.04 -8.01
CA SER A 275 6.78 -0.45 -8.26
C SER A 275 6.56 -1.05 -9.65
N MET A 276 7.61 -1.18 -10.47
CA MET A 276 7.54 -1.95 -11.70
C MET A 276 7.17 -3.40 -11.39
N HIS A 277 6.14 -3.91 -12.05
CA HIS A 277 5.63 -5.24 -11.80
C HIS A 277 5.13 -5.92 -13.07
N ALA A 278 5.12 -7.25 -13.06
CA ALA A 278 4.66 -8.08 -14.16
C ALA A 278 3.62 -9.10 -13.69
N GLY A 279 2.67 -9.41 -14.54
CA GLY A 279 1.85 -10.61 -14.43
C GLY A 279 2.48 -11.73 -15.22
N CYS A 280 3.15 -12.66 -14.55
CA CYS A 280 3.85 -13.78 -15.17
C CYS A 280 2.92 -14.66 -16.00
N PRO A 281 3.42 -15.35 -17.04
CA PRO A 281 2.63 -16.26 -17.85
C PRO A 281 1.97 -17.36 -16.99
N VAL A 282 0.70 -17.65 -17.27
CA VAL A 282 0.04 -18.82 -16.70
C VAL A 282 0.56 -20.07 -17.41
N ILE A 283 1.19 -20.96 -16.66
CA ILE A 283 1.75 -22.21 -17.18
C ILE A 283 0.72 -23.33 -17.08
N ARG A 284 -0.07 -23.37 -16.00
CA ARG A 284 -1.14 -24.33 -15.81
C ARG A 284 -2.28 -23.74 -14.98
N GLY A 285 -3.52 -23.98 -15.44
CA GLY A 285 -4.71 -23.42 -14.84
C GLY A 285 -5.19 -22.14 -15.54
N GLU A 286 -5.97 -21.35 -14.85
CA GLU A 286 -6.53 -20.08 -15.31
C GLU A 286 -6.45 -19.05 -14.19
N LYS A 287 -5.89 -17.86 -14.46
CA LYS A 287 -5.78 -16.78 -13.49
C LYS A 287 -6.89 -15.77 -13.70
N TRP A 288 -7.66 -15.51 -12.63
CA TRP A 288 -8.58 -14.39 -12.57
C TRP A 288 -8.20 -13.46 -11.44
N THR A 289 -8.20 -12.16 -11.71
CA THR A 289 -7.90 -11.12 -10.73
C THR A 289 -8.90 -9.98 -10.79
N ALA A 290 -9.10 -9.31 -9.66
CA ALA A 290 -9.78 -8.04 -9.59
C ALA A 290 -8.78 -6.97 -9.18
N THR A 291 -8.54 -6.00 -10.07
CA THR A 291 -7.59 -4.91 -9.83
C THR A 291 -8.34 -3.66 -9.42
N LYS A 292 -7.88 -3.04 -8.33
CA LYS A 292 -8.36 -1.76 -7.86
C LYS A 292 -7.23 -0.76 -7.83
N TRP A 293 -7.28 0.24 -8.69
CA TRP A 293 -6.39 1.38 -8.65
C TRP A 293 -7.00 2.47 -7.77
N ILE A 294 -6.18 3.05 -6.91
CA ILE A 294 -6.59 4.05 -5.93
C ILE A 294 -5.77 5.32 -6.16
N HIS A 295 -6.47 6.44 -6.28
CA HIS A 295 -5.89 7.74 -6.58
C HIS A 295 -5.62 8.57 -5.31
N ALA A 296 -4.75 9.57 -5.45
CA ALA A 296 -4.46 10.51 -4.37
C ALA A 296 -5.68 11.37 -3.98
N ARG A 297 -6.63 11.56 -4.91
CA ARG A 297 -7.85 12.37 -4.73
C ARG A 297 -9.06 11.61 -5.26
N PRO A 298 -10.29 12.04 -4.97
CA PRO A 298 -11.50 11.46 -5.52
C PRO A 298 -11.40 11.28 -7.04
N PHE A 299 -11.64 10.05 -7.52
CA PHE A 299 -11.54 9.71 -8.94
C PHE A 299 -12.91 9.79 -9.61
N ARG A 300 -13.05 10.65 -10.65
CA ARG A 300 -14.29 10.83 -11.45
C ARG A 300 -15.56 10.91 -10.60
N TRP A 301 -15.44 11.39 -9.39
CA TRP A 301 -16.55 11.43 -8.46
C TRP A 301 -16.54 12.74 -7.68
N THR A 302 -17.63 13.47 -7.78
CA THR A 302 -17.93 14.50 -6.80
C THR A 302 -18.44 13.77 -5.57
N ALA A 303 -17.65 13.78 -4.49
CA ALA A 303 -18.14 13.29 -3.22
C ALA A 303 -19.55 13.84 -3.00
N PRO A 304 -20.55 13.02 -2.62
CA PRO A 304 -21.82 13.59 -2.19
C PRO A 304 -21.48 14.65 -1.15
N PRO A 305 -22.15 15.79 -1.18
CA PRO A 305 -21.92 16.78 -0.14
C PRO A 305 -22.03 16.04 1.20
N PRO A 306 -21.10 16.29 2.14
CA PRO A 306 -21.15 15.63 3.43
C PRO A 306 -22.57 15.76 3.96
N PRO A 307 -23.14 14.70 4.55
CA PRO A 307 -24.49 14.74 5.07
C PRO A 307 -24.60 16.03 5.91
N LYS A 308 -25.62 16.81 5.63
CA LYS A 308 -25.83 18.04 6.40
C LYS A 308 -26.11 17.64 7.84
N ALA A 309 -25.41 18.27 8.74
CA ALA A 309 -25.68 18.10 10.14
C ALA A 309 -27.17 18.41 10.41
N PRO A 310 -27.86 17.61 11.22
CA PRO A 310 -29.21 17.96 11.66
C PRO A 310 -29.25 19.35 12.30
N PRO A 311 -30.36 20.07 12.24
CA PRO A 311 -30.45 21.39 12.86
C PRO A 311 -30.02 21.34 14.34
N GLY A 312 -29.10 22.23 14.71
CA GLY A 312 -28.54 22.29 16.07
C GLY A 312 -27.47 21.25 16.42
N CYS A 313 -27.02 20.47 15.44
CA CYS A 313 -25.94 19.50 15.57
C CYS A 313 -24.68 19.86 14.77
N ASP A 314 -24.37 21.11 14.69
CA ASP A 314 -23.24 21.59 13.87
C ASP A 314 -21.89 21.39 14.54
N ASN A 315 -20.85 21.29 13.72
CA ASN A 315 -19.48 21.50 14.14
C ASN A 315 -19.16 23.00 14.04
N LYS A 316 -18.79 23.62 15.14
CA LYS A 316 -18.42 25.05 15.14
C LYS A 316 -16.99 25.32 14.70
N HIS A 317 -16.18 24.27 14.54
CA HIS A 317 -14.79 24.37 14.14
C HIS A 317 -14.47 23.43 12.98
N GLU A 318 -13.65 23.87 12.06
CA GLU A 318 -13.20 23.06 10.91
C GLU A 318 -12.42 21.82 11.32
N LEU A 319 -11.69 21.89 12.44
CA LEU A 319 -10.88 20.79 12.96
C LEU A 319 -11.67 19.74 13.75
N CYS A 320 -12.97 19.93 13.96
CA CYS A 320 -13.81 18.99 14.73
C CYS A 320 -13.67 17.53 14.27
N LYS A 321 -13.63 17.30 12.94
CA LYS A 321 -13.48 15.95 12.38
C LYS A 321 -12.11 15.35 12.69
N ALA A 322 -11.04 16.14 12.59
CA ALA A 322 -9.69 15.70 12.89
C ALA A 322 -9.55 15.37 14.39
N TRP A 323 -10.08 16.21 15.26
CA TRP A 323 -10.09 15.97 16.71
C TRP A 323 -10.92 14.74 17.11
N ALA A 324 -12.07 14.54 16.49
CA ALA A 324 -12.89 13.36 16.73
C ALA A 324 -12.14 12.06 16.35
N ASN A 325 -11.46 12.06 15.19
CA ASN A 325 -10.63 10.94 14.76
C ASN A 325 -9.43 10.69 15.69
N ALA A 326 -8.87 11.74 16.32
CA ALA A 326 -7.83 11.64 17.35
C ALA A 326 -8.36 11.19 18.72
N GLY A 327 -9.66 10.90 18.83
CA GLY A 327 -10.30 10.41 20.05
C GLY A 327 -10.65 11.51 21.05
N GLU A 328 -10.59 12.79 20.65
CA GLU A 328 -10.88 13.92 21.52
C GLU A 328 -12.33 13.95 22.02
N CYS A 329 -13.26 13.30 21.33
CA CYS A 329 -14.63 13.14 21.85
C CYS A 329 -14.70 12.46 23.23
N LYS A 330 -13.74 11.55 23.51
CA LYS A 330 -13.62 10.86 24.79
C LYS A 330 -12.68 11.58 25.76
N LYS A 331 -11.59 12.17 25.24
CA LYS A 331 -10.56 12.82 26.05
C LYS A 331 -10.96 14.21 26.54
N ASN A 332 -11.68 14.95 25.70
CA ASN A 332 -12.14 16.31 25.98
C ASN A 332 -13.63 16.47 25.70
N PRO A 333 -14.50 15.69 26.37
CA PRO A 333 -15.94 15.65 26.09
C PRO A 333 -16.63 17.00 26.31
N GLY A 334 -16.19 17.79 27.30
CA GLY A 334 -16.78 19.09 27.64
C GLY A 334 -16.79 20.07 26.47
N PHE A 335 -15.72 20.14 25.73
CA PHE A 335 -15.62 20.95 24.51
C PHE A 335 -16.21 20.23 23.29
N MET A 336 -15.76 19.00 23.04
CA MET A 336 -16.08 18.28 21.81
C MET A 336 -17.56 17.99 21.63
N LEU A 337 -18.27 17.68 22.71
CA LEU A 337 -19.71 17.37 22.63
C LEU A 337 -20.59 18.62 22.56
N GLN A 338 -20.05 19.81 22.78
CA GLN A 338 -20.74 21.09 22.63
C GLN A 338 -20.45 21.77 21.29
N ASP A 339 -19.18 21.77 20.87
CA ASP A 339 -18.73 22.54 19.74
C ASP A 339 -18.39 21.70 18.51
N CYS A 340 -18.31 20.35 18.67
CA CYS A 340 -18.05 19.40 17.59
C CYS A 340 -19.08 18.27 17.58
N LYS A 341 -20.35 18.59 17.84
CA LYS A 341 -21.43 17.62 18.04
C LYS A 341 -21.57 16.60 16.90
N TRP A 342 -21.55 17.10 15.66
CA TRP A 342 -21.67 16.26 14.47
C TRP A 342 -20.50 15.29 14.32
N ALA A 343 -19.28 15.75 14.51
CA ALA A 343 -18.08 14.92 14.43
C ALA A 343 -18.06 13.82 15.52
N CYS A 344 -18.58 14.14 16.71
CA CYS A 344 -18.67 13.19 17.83
C CYS A 344 -19.94 12.35 17.83
N LYS A 345 -20.79 12.44 16.79
CA LYS A 345 -22.09 11.75 16.72
C LYS A 345 -23.00 12.02 17.95
N ALA A 346 -22.89 13.21 18.51
CA ALA A 346 -23.54 13.64 19.74
C ALA A 346 -24.87 14.36 19.49
N CYS A 347 -25.58 13.96 18.45
CA CYS A 347 -26.77 14.65 17.95
C CYS A 347 -28.11 14.04 18.40
N ASP A 348 -28.08 12.83 18.93
CA ASP A 348 -29.29 12.12 19.33
C ASP A 348 -29.78 12.55 20.72
N GLU A 349 -31.10 12.58 20.90
CA GLU A 349 -31.69 13.01 22.18
C GLU A 349 -31.30 12.16 23.39
N GLY A 350 -31.00 10.87 23.18
CA GLY A 350 -30.46 9.98 24.21
C GLY A 350 -29.09 10.39 24.74
N PHE A 351 -28.33 11.12 23.93
CA PHE A 351 -26.98 11.60 24.28
C PHE A 351 -27.03 12.85 25.15
N LYS A 352 -28.10 13.66 25.08
CA LYS A 352 -28.29 14.84 25.96
C LYS A 352 -28.29 14.43 27.43
N GLY A 353 -28.91 13.28 27.74
CA GLY A 353 -28.90 12.74 29.09
C GLY A 353 -27.54 12.30 29.62
N LEU A 354 -26.64 11.84 28.73
CA LEU A 354 -25.28 11.45 29.07
C LEU A 354 -24.40 12.67 29.32
N VAL A 355 -24.53 13.69 28.46
CA VAL A 355 -23.79 14.96 28.60
C VAL A 355 -24.15 15.68 29.91
N THR A 356 -25.45 15.71 30.26
CA THR A 356 -25.90 16.29 31.52
C THR A 356 -25.29 15.55 32.71
N LYS A 357 -25.31 14.22 32.70
CA LYS A 357 -24.73 13.39 33.78
C LYS A 357 -23.20 13.60 33.90
N MET A 358 -22.48 13.76 32.80
CA MET A 358 -21.04 14.03 32.83
C MET A 358 -20.72 15.43 33.34
N GLN A 359 -21.51 16.43 32.95
CA GLN A 359 -21.37 17.80 33.46
C GLN A 359 -21.67 17.90 34.96
N ASP A 360 -22.66 17.15 35.43
CA ASP A 360 -23.01 17.07 36.85
C ASP A 360 -21.91 16.35 37.67
N ALA A 361 -21.29 15.31 37.08
CA ALA A 361 -20.16 14.61 37.69
C ALA A 361 -18.90 15.52 37.76
N GLU A 362 -18.59 16.26 36.72
CA GLU A 362 -17.46 17.19 36.67
C GLU A 362 -17.65 18.37 37.63
N LYS A 363 -18.89 18.86 37.76
CA LYS A 363 -19.26 19.88 38.73
C LYS A 363 -19.15 19.37 40.17
N ALA A 364 -19.55 18.12 40.42
CA ALA A 364 -19.41 17.46 41.70
C ALA A 364 -17.93 17.23 42.10
N ASP A 365 -17.06 16.92 41.15
CA ASP A 365 -15.62 16.78 41.38
C ASP A 365 -14.94 18.11 41.68
N ARG A 366 -15.29 19.19 40.98
CA ARG A 366 -14.79 20.55 41.29
C ARG A 366 -15.22 21.03 42.66
N LEU A 367 -16.42 20.63 43.11
CA LEU A 367 -16.90 20.97 44.48
C LEU A 367 -16.22 20.12 45.57
N ARG A 368 -15.69 18.93 45.22
CA ARG A 368 -14.91 18.09 46.17
C ARG A 368 -13.42 18.46 46.23
N GLY A 369 -12.86 18.99 45.10
CA GLY A 369 -11.45 19.41 45.04
C GLY A 369 -11.15 20.81 45.55
N GLY A 370 -12.16 21.59 45.95
CA GLY A 370 -12.03 22.95 46.44
C GLY A 370 -11.76 23.09 47.96
N GLY A 371 -11.30 22.01 48.61
CA GLY A 371 -11.08 22.02 50.08
C GLY A 371 -9.72 21.45 50.49
N ALA A 372 -8.62 22.00 49.96
CA ALA A 372 -7.28 21.78 50.52
C ALA A 372 -6.36 22.91 50.07
N GLU A 373 -6.61 24.11 50.54
CA GLU A 373 -5.54 25.08 50.84
C GLU A 373 -5.35 25.10 52.35
N VAL A 374 -4.23 24.56 52.80
CA VAL A 374 -3.39 25.07 53.91
C VAL A 374 -1.96 24.63 53.67
#